data_ef8c1591f42b66f3a107ec8a328c5f6d
#
_entry.id   ef8c1591f42b66f3a107ec8a328c5f6d
#
_cell.length_a   1.000
_cell.length_b   1.000
_cell.length_c   1.000
_cell.angle_alpha   90.00
_cell.angle_beta   90.00
_cell.angle_gamma   90.00
#
_symmetry.space_group_name_H-M   'P 1'
#
loop_
_entity.id
_entity.type
_entity.pdbx_description
1 polymer ?
#
loop_
_entity_poly.entity_id
_entity_poly.type
_entity_poly.pdbx_seq_one_letter_code
_entity_poly.pdbx_strand_id
1 'polypeptide(L)'
;MKKEGLFTTCVGSMPISNTEENMNRAFKDLIEIGIDFPCYPQLEAMNSQFLSPLSKIIEPLEETEPEVFYLGDDFKIPDKPVALEYGEFMVNYLKEHPDLKDRIKGTKACLTGPFTLASEVFLREELSKGIDLKIFNEHRAIMLSWIVDKFAEIMKEIGRAYNDMGINIISMDEPILGLLVGRKIFFHTEDFIIKTLNKALSGIKTMPSIHVCGRISPYLRDILLQTDVKIMDHEFRTSEVNFKVFEKKHLEDNDKYLAMGTVQTNLSPKKGAGIDDYVEKVDFLKNYITRGIDLYGKDNLVIKSDCGFGALKKTFESEEFAYQIAIRKLKNMVLATKELK
;
A
#
# COMPACT_ATOMS: atom_id res chain seq x y z
N MET A 1 -19.59 -9.86 11.61
CA MET A 1 -19.84 -8.46 12.02
C MET A 1 -20.63 -7.77 10.91
N LYS A 2 -21.57 -6.86 11.26
CA LYS A 2 -22.22 -6.02 10.26
C LYS A 2 -21.14 -5.14 9.63
N LYS A 3 -21.06 -5.10 8.29
CA LYS A 3 -20.12 -4.22 7.59
C LYS A 3 -20.41 -2.77 8.02
N GLU A 4 -19.40 -2.08 8.54
CA GLU A 4 -19.44 -0.64 8.76
C GLU A 4 -18.57 -0.01 7.66
N GLY A 5 -19.20 0.41 6.60
CA GLY A 5 -18.54 1.08 5.50
C GLY A 5 -18.33 2.58 5.72
N LEU A 6 -17.79 3.21 4.72
CA LEU A 6 -17.53 4.64 4.64
C LEU A 6 -16.61 5.15 5.77
N PHE A 7 -15.60 4.39 6.13
CA PHE A 7 -14.50 4.89 6.94
C PHE A 7 -13.32 5.39 6.07
N THR A 8 -12.47 6.22 6.67
CA THR A 8 -11.34 6.83 5.98
C THR A 8 -10.02 6.20 6.40
N THR A 9 -9.11 6.06 5.44
CA THR A 9 -7.71 5.68 5.66
C THR A 9 -6.79 6.43 4.69
N CYS A 10 -5.49 6.14 4.72
CA CYS A 10 -4.50 6.66 3.76
C CYS A 10 -3.47 5.58 3.40
N VAL A 11 -2.69 5.84 2.35
CA VAL A 11 -1.44 5.14 2.08
C VAL A 11 -0.32 5.90 2.80
N GLY A 12 0.56 5.20 3.51
CA GLY A 12 1.45 5.78 4.52
C GLY A 12 2.50 6.77 4.02
N SER A 13 2.94 6.70 2.75
CA SER A 13 4.09 7.49 2.30
C SER A 13 3.79 9.00 2.25
N MET A 14 4.70 9.81 2.85
CA MET A 14 4.60 11.26 2.98
C MET A 14 5.82 11.96 2.36
N PRO A 15 5.66 13.17 1.77
CA PRO A 15 6.69 13.84 1.00
C PRO A 15 7.63 14.70 1.86
N ILE A 16 8.10 14.18 2.97
CA ILE A 16 9.03 14.83 3.90
C ILE A 16 10.21 13.91 4.25
N SER A 17 11.27 14.48 4.76
CA SER A 17 12.49 13.75 5.13
C SER A 17 12.25 12.80 6.28
N ASN A 18 12.94 11.64 6.27
CA ASN A 18 12.84 10.62 7.31
C ASN A 18 13.60 11.07 8.57
N THR A 19 12.87 11.72 9.47
CA THR A 19 13.33 12.12 10.80
C THR A 19 12.24 11.81 11.82
N GLU A 20 12.63 11.60 13.07
CA GLU A 20 11.69 11.36 14.18
C GLU A 20 10.68 12.50 14.33
N GLU A 21 11.12 13.75 14.22
CA GLU A 21 10.26 14.93 14.27
C GLU A 21 9.18 14.90 13.18
N ASN A 22 9.58 14.61 11.93
CA ASN A 22 8.66 14.51 10.80
C ASN A 22 7.71 13.33 10.94
N MET A 23 8.17 12.21 11.49
CA MET A 23 7.33 11.04 11.74
C MET A 23 6.26 11.36 12.78
N ASN A 24 6.64 11.97 13.90
CA ASN A 24 5.73 12.42 14.94
C ASN A 24 4.71 13.43 14.39
N ARG A 25 5.18 14.46 13.66
CA ARG A 25 4.35 15.47 13.03
C ARG A 25 3.33 14.86 12.08
N ALA A 26 3.78 14.04 11.14
CA ALA A 26 2.92 13.48 10.12
C ALA A 26 1.84 12.57 10.73
N PHE A 27 2.19 11.72 11.71
CA PHE A 27 1.22 10.84 12.35
C PHE A 27 0.19 11.63 13.16
N LYS A 28 0.63 12.65 13.90
CA LYS A 28 -0.26 13.57 14.61
C LYS A 28 -1.23 14.27 13.64
N ASP A 29 -0.71 14.84 12.56
CA ASP A 29 -1.53 15.55 11.57
C ASP A 29 -2.60 14.64 10.95
N LEU A 30 -2.27 13.37 10.63
CA LEU A 30 -3.24 12.39 10.12
C LEU A 30 -4.38 12.12 11.12
N ILE A 31 -4.08 12.06 12.41
CA ILE A 31 -5.09 11.90 13.47
C ILE A 31 -5.92 13.18 13.60
N GLU A 32 -5.28 14.35 13.62
CA GLU A 32 -5.93 15.64 13.82
C GLU A 32 -6.89 16.03 12.70
N ILE A 33 -6.58 15.71 11.46
CA ILE A 33 -7.51 15.89 10.34
C ILE A 33 -8.69 14.92 10.38
N GLY A 34 -8.63 13.87 11.22
CA GLY A 34 -9.71 12.96 11.54
C GLY A 34 -9.83 11.75 10.61
N ILE A 35 -8.71 11.18 10.18
CA ILE A 35 -8.70 9.88 9.50
C ILE A 35 -9.10 8.79 10.49
N ASP A 36 -10.06 7.93 10.12
CA ASP A 36 -10.57 6.86 10.98
C ASP A 36 -9.49 5.80 11.28
N PHE A 37 -8.68 5.43 10.26
CA PHE A 37 -7.58 4.46 10.35
C PHE A 37 -6.30 5.07 9.74
N PRO A 38 -5.58 5.95 10.47
CA PRO A 38 -4.33 6.51 9.98
C PRO A 38 -3.28 5.41 9.81
N CYS A 39 -2.51 5.50 8.72
CA CYS A 39 -1.33 4.67 8.49
C CYS A 39 -0.12 5.30 9.18
N TYR A 40 0.83 4.50 9.62
CA TYR A 40 2.13 5.06 10.02
C TYR A 40 2.72 5.88 8.86
N PRO A 41 3.40 7.01 9.13
CA PRO A 41 4.07 7.77 8.08
C PRO A 41 5.28 6.99 7.54
N GLN A 42 5.20 6.56 6.29
CA GLN A 42 6.31 5.91 5.60
C GLN A 42 7.17 7.00 4.92
N LEU A 43 8.37 7.26 5.45
CA LEU A 43 9.24 8.36 5.03
C LEU A 43 10.46 7.89 4.23
N GLU A 44 10.53 6.61 3.92
CA GLU A 44 11.54 5.99 3.08
C GLU A 44 10.90 5.20 1.93
N ALA A 45 11.71 4.71 1.00
CA ALA A 45 11.24 3.90 -0.11
C ALA A 45 10.64 2.57 0.40
N MET A 46 9.45 2.21 -0.09
CA MET A 46 8.70 1.06 0.37
C MET A 46 9.47 -0.27 0.23
N ASN A 47 10.34 -0.38 -0.76
CA ASN A 47 11.13 -1.59 -0.98
C ASN A 47 12.32 -1.64 -0.02
N SER A 48 13.03 -0.53 0.16
CA SER A 48 14.19 -0.42 1.05
C SER A 48 13.82 -0.65 2.50
N GLN A 49 12.63 -0.22 2.94
CA GLN A 49 12.13 -0.50 4.28
C GLN A 49 12.24 -1.98 4.66
N PHE A 50 12.06 -2.89 3.70
CA PHE A 50 12.12 -4.34 3.94
C PHE A 50 13.41 -4.97 3.42
N LEU A 51 13.87 -4.61 2.22
CA LEU A 51 15.04 -5.25 1.61
C LEU A 51 16.35 -4.85 2.31
N SER A 52 16.52 -3.60 2.75
CA SER A 52 17.75 -3.19 3.43
C SER A 52 17.97 -3.87 4.80
N PRO A 53 16.98 -4.04 5.67
CA PRO A 53 17.14 -4.90 6.86
C PRO A 53 17.38 -6.37 6.53
N LEU A 54 16.71 -6.91 5.48
CA LEU A 54 16.90 -8.30 5.06
C LEU A 54 18.31 -8.55 4.53
N SER A 55 18.90 -7.61 3.76
CA SER A 55 20.26 -7.74 3.23
C SER A 55 21.34 -7.78 4.31
N LYS A 56 21.06 -7.28 5.51
CA LYS A 56 21.99 -7.33 6.65
C LYS A 56 22.01 -8.68 7.36
N ILE A 57 21.00 -9.53 7.15
CA ILE A 57 20.84 -10.81 7.85
C ILE A 57 20.75 -12.02 6.93
N ILE A 58 20.50 -11.82 5.64
CA ILE A 58 20.43 -12.87 4.63
C ILE A 58 21.66 -12.75 3.73
N GLU A 59 22.67 -13.56 3.97
CA GLU A 59 23.98 -13.47 3.33
C GLU A 59 23.93 -13.38 1.78
N PRO A 60 23.11 -14.16 1.04
CA PRO A 60 23.06 -14.07 -0.41
C PRO A 60 22.28 -12.85 -0.94
N LEU A 61 21.61 -12.06 -0.09
CA LEU A 61 20.95 -10.82 -0.47
C LEU A 61 21.83 -9.63 -0.14
N GLU A 62 22.35 -8.94 -1.14
CA GLU A 62 23.31 -7.85 -1.01
C GLU A 62 22.72 -6.54 -1.53
N GLU A 63 22.79 -5.48 -0.72
CA GLU A 63 22.56 -4.11 -1.15
C GLU A 63 23.89 -3.52 -1.63
N THR A 64 24.11 -3.44 -2.95
CA THR A 64 25.38 -3.00 -3.55
C THR A 64 25.51 -1.49 -3.64
N GLU A 65 24.40 -0.81 -3.83
CA GLU A 65 24.21 0.64 -3.82
C GLU A 65 22.86 0.95 -3.18
N PRO A 66 22.59 2.15 -2.70
CA PRO A 66 21.28 2.50 -2.15
C PRO A 66 20.12 2.08 -3.07
N GLU A 67 19.21 1.28 -2.56
CA GLU A 67 18.05 0.74 -3.28
C GLU A 67 18.37 -0.24 -4.43
N VAL A 68 19.61 -0.77 -4.53
CA VAL A 68 20.01 -1.74 -5.55
C VAL A 68 20.37 -3.08 -4.88
N PHE A 69 19.56 -4.09 -5.10
CA PHE A 69 19.67 -5.38 -4.43
C PHE A 69 19.98 -6.51 -5.41
N TYR A 70 20.95 -7.36 -5.05
CA TYR A 70 21.30 -8.58 -5.78
C TYR A 70 21.12 -9.81 -4.90
N LEU A 71 20.66 -10.90 -5.50
CA LEU A 71 20.48 -12.18 -4.83
C LEU A 71 21.34 -13.26 -5.50
N GLY A 72 22.16 -13.91 -4.67
CA GLY A 72 22.88 -15.14 -4.99
C GLY A 72 22.10 -16.39 -4.58
N ASP A 73 22.76 -17.55 -4.68
CA ASP A 73 22.20 -18.82 -4.27
C ASP A 73 22.00 -18.95 -2.75
N ASP A 74 21.24 -19.96 -2.33
CA ASP A 74 20.95 -20.26 -0.91
C ASP A 74 20.16 -19.18 -0.13
N PHE A 75 19.18 -18.53 -0.80
CA PHE A 75 18.28 -17.58 -0.13
C PHE A 75 17.50 -18.26 1.00
N LYS A 76 17.72 -17.85 2.26
CA LYS A 76 17.08 -18.38 3.46
C LYS A 76 16.10 -17.41 4.06
N ILE A 77 15.06 -17.95 4.70
CA ILE A 77 14.10 -17.15 5.48
C ILE A 77 14.76 -16.83 6.84
N PRO A 78 14.72 -15.57 7.30
CA PRO A 78 15.27 -15.20 8.60
C PRO A 78 14.44 -15.79 9.74
N ASP A 79 15.11 -16.10 10.87
CA ASP A 79 14.48 -16.65 12.07
C ASP A 79 13.52 -15.68 12.77
N LYS A 80 13.68 -14.38 12.54
CA LYS A 80 12.88 -13.33 13.16
C LYS A 80 12.40 -12.33 12.11
N PRO A 81 11.18 -11.76 12.28
CA PRO A 81 10.72 -10.68 11.43
C PRO A 81 11.61 -9.44 11.59
N VAL A 82 11.74 -8.67 10.51
CA VAL A 82 12.48 -7.40 10.42
C VAL A 82 11.54 -6.25 10.04
N ALA A 83 12.08 -5.02 9.99
CA ALA A 83 11.36 -3.84 9.53
C ALA A 83 10.09 -3.54 10.35
N LEU A 84 10.16 -3.71 11.67
CA LEU A 84 9.05 -3.51 12.59
C LEU A 84 8.97 -2.08 13.13
N GLU A 85 10.00 -1.27 12.92
CA GLU A 85 10.23 0.04 13.57
C GLU A 85 9.06 1.01 13.35
N TYR A 86 8.48 1.03 12.16
CA TYR A 86 7.32 1.89 11.87
C TYR A 86 6.05 1.47 12.62
N GLY A 87 5.83 0.16 12.74
CA GLY A 87 4.71 -0.37 13.53
C GLY A 87 4.90 -0.11 15.02
N GLU A 88 6.11 -0.36 15.52
CA GLU A 88 6.48 -0.09 16.92
C GLU A 88 6.37 1.40 17.26
N PHE A 89 6.87 2.29 16.39
CA PHE A 89 6.69 3.74 16.51
C PHE A 89 5.21 4.10 16.70
N MET A 90 4.35 3.66 15.79
CA MET A 90 2.93 3.99 15.82
C MET A 90 2.25 3.54 17.10
N VAL A 91 2.53 2.32 17.55
CA VAL A 91 1.95 1.76 18.78
C VAL A 91 2.46 2.49 20.02
N ASN A 92 3.76 2.82 20.07
CA ASN A 92 4.35 3.54 21.19
C ASN A 92 3.85 4.99 21.24
N TYR A 93 3.78 5.67 20.08
CA TYR A 93 3.24 7.02 19.99
C TYR A 93 1.80 7.10 20.56
N LEU A 94 0.93 6.15 20.22
CA LEU A 94 -0.45 6.12 20.73
C LEU A 94 -0.55 5.74 22.22
N LYS A 95 0.42 5.02 22.78
CA LYS A 95 0.51 4.77 24.23
C LYS A 95 0.87 6.05 25.00
N GLU A 96 1.74 6.87 24.42
CA GLU A 96 2.19 8.15 25.01
C GLU A 96 1.16 9.27 24.83
N HIS A 97 0.25 9.13 23.83
CA HIS A 97 -0.78 10.12 23.51
C HIS A 97 -2.18 9.50 23.52
N PRO A 98 -2.72 9.11 24.69
CA PRO A 98 -4.02 8.44 24.79
C PRO A 98 -5.18 9.29 24.27
N ASP A 99 -5.10 10.61 24.39
CA ASP A 99 -6.08 11.58 23.87
C ASP A 99 -6.19 11.52 22.33
N LEU A 100 -5.10 11.28 21.63
CA LEU A 100 -5.08 11.08 20.19
C LEU A 100 -5.61 9.71 19.80
N LYS A 101 -5.32 8.67 20.60
CA LYS A 101 -5.83 7.32 20.39
C LYS A 101 -7.35 7.26 20.39
N ASP A 102 -8.00 8.01 21.25
CA ASP A 102 -9.48 8.06 21.37
C ASP A 102 -10.14 8.78 20.18
N ARG A 103 -9.37 9.43 19.30
CA ARG A 103 -9.87 10.13 18.11
C ARG A 103 -9.92 9.28 16.85
N ILE A 104 -9.37 8.08 16.88
CA ILE A 104 -9.29 7.15 15.75
C ILE A 104 -10.07 5.87 16.03
N LYS A 105 -10.48 5.17 14.97
CA LYS A 105 -11.14 3.86 15.10
C LYS A 105 -10.12 2.71 15.18
N GLY A 106 -8.92 2.95 14.72
CA GLY A 106 -7.82 2.00 14.70
C GLY A 106 -6.65 2.50 13.88
N THR A 107 -5.72 1.63 13.56
CA THR A 107 -4.48 1.94 12.86
C THR A 107 -4.31 1.10 11.60
N LYS A 108 -3.52 1.61 10.66
CA LYS A 108 -3.10 0.89 9.44
C LYS A 108 -1.57 0.79 9.38
N ALA A 109 -1.06 -0.33 8.86
CA ALA A 109 0.33 -0.51 8.46
C ALA A 109 0.40 -0.97 7.00
N CYS A 110 1.52 -0.68 6.33
CA CYS A 110 1.81 -1.14 4.98
C CYS A 110 2.96 -2.15 5.00
N LEU A 111 2.85 -3.17 4.15
CA LEU A 111 3.89 -4.14 3.84
C LEU A 111 4.12 -4.11 2.33
N THR A 112 5.36 -4.15 1.87
CA THR A 112 5.62 -4.39 0.45
C THR A 112 5.42 -5.87 0.16
N GLY A 113 4.60 -6.19 -0.84
CA GLY A 113 4.24 -7.57 -1.12
C GLY A 113 5.35 -8.40 -1.77
N PRO A 114 5.25 -9.74 -1.73
CA PRO A 114 6.30 -10.66 -2.17
C PRO A 114 6.65 -10.54 -3.65
N PHE A 115 5.68 -10.27 -4.51
CA PHE A 115 5.95 -10.06 -5.94
C PHE A 115 6.69 -8.76 -6.19
N THR A 116 6.30 -7.68 -5.49
CA THR A 116 6.96 -6.38 -5.62
C THR A 116 8.39 -6.43 -5.08
N LEU A 117 8.62 -7.00 -3.89
CA LEU A 117 9.99 -7.18 -3.38
C LEU A 117 10.84 -8.00 -4.34
N ALA A 118 10.34 -9.12 -4.83
CA ALA A 118 11.05 -9.95 -5.79
C ALA A 118 11.31 -9.23 -7.14
N SER A 119 10.48 -8.26 -7.53
CA SER A 119 10.70 -7.48 -8.75
C SER A 119 11.83 -6.45 -8.64
N GLU A 120 12.21 -6.07 -7.41
CA GLU A 120 13.27 -5.11 -7.16
C GLU A 120 14.66 -5.74 -6.94
N VAL A 121 14.71 -7.08 -6.83
CA VAL A 121 15.94 -7.82 -6.59
C VAL A 121 16.48 -8.43 -7.89
N PHE A 122 17.70 -8.07 -8.26
CA PHE A 122 18.42 -8.64 -9.39
C PHE A 122 18.99 -10.02 -9.06
N LEU A 123 19.05 -10.91 -10.05
CA LEU A 123 19.65 -12.22 -9.89
C LEU A 123 21.12 -12.21 -10.29
N ARG A 124 21.96 -12.83 -9.46
CA ARG A 124 23.33 -13.17 -9.81
C ARG A 124 23.35 -14.24 -10.93
N GLU A 125 24.51 -14.37 -11.61
CA GLU A 125 24.65 -15.22 -12.81
C GLU A 125 24.23 -16.68 -12.58
N GLU A 126 24.52 -17.24 -11.41
CA GLU A 126 24.20 -18.62 -11.04
C GLU A 126 22.69 -18.90 -11.02
N LEU A 127 21.87 -17.90 -10.66
CA LEU A 127 20.41 -18.01 -10.61
C LEU A 127 19.72 -17.63 -11.93
N SER A 128 20.41 -16.89 -12.82
CA SER A 128 19.81 -16.31 -14.03
C SER A 128 19.91 -17.20 -15.28
N LYS A 129 20.72 -18.27 -15.24
CA LYS A 129 20.95 -19.15 -16.40
C LYS A 129 19.67 -19.77 -16.96
N GLY A 130 19.43 -19.55 -18.26
CA GLY A 130 18.30 -20.18 -18.98
C GLY A 130 16.94 -19.53 -18.72
N ILE A 131 16.89 -18.37 -18.06
CA ILE A 131 15.66 -17.63 -17.82
C ILE A 131 15.43 -16.59 -18.94
N ASP A 132 14.23 -16.59 -19.51
CA ASP A 132 13.80 -15.58 -20.48
C ASP A 132 13.42 -14.26 -19.78
N LEU A 133 13.96 -13.13 -20.26
CA LEU A 133 13.73 -11.80 -19.68
C LEU A 133 12.27 -11.31 -19.80
N LYS A 134 11.55 -11.68 -20.86
CA LYS A 134 10.16 -11.30 -21.16
C LYS A 134 9.93 -9.77 -21.10
N ILE A 135 9.37 -9.28 -19.99
CA ILE A 135 8.99 -7.86 -19.79
C ILE A 135 10.03 -7.04 -19.05
N PHE A 136 11.10 -7.64 -18.57
CA PHE A 136 12.22 -6.97 -17.92
C PHE A 136 13.45 -6.92 -18.82
N ASN A 137 14.32 -5.96 -18.60
CA ASN A 137 15.59 -5.87 -19.32
C ASN A 137 16.72 -6.67 -18.65
N GLU A 138 16.53 -7.08 -17.40
CA GLU A 138 17.48 -7.80 -16.57
C GLU A 138 16.78 -8.90 -15.79
N HIS A 139 17.54 -9.91 -15.37
CA HIS A 139 17.00 -11.01 -14.60
C HIS A 139 16.69 -10.56 -13.17
N ARG A 140 15.43 -10.79 -12.74
CA ARG A 140 14.94 -10.41 -11.43
C ARG A 140 14.38 -11.61 -10.67
N ALA A 141 14.44 -11.56 -9.35
CA ALA A 141 13.98 -12.62 -8.46
C ALA A 141 12.51 -13.01 -8.67
N ILE A 142 11.68 -12.10 -9.15
CA ILE A 142 10.27 -12.33 -9.50
C ILE A 142 10.10 -13.40 -10.60
N MET A 143 11.12 -13.67 -11.42
CA MET A 143 11.08 -14.71 -12.46
C MET A 143 11.14 -16.14 -11.89
N LEU A 144 11.51 -16.28 -10.61
CA LEU A 144 11.70 -17.54 -9.91
C LEU A 144 10.64 -17.73 -8.82
N SER A 145 9.67 -18.60 -9.06
CA SER A 145 8.54 -18.81 -8.14
C SER A 145 8.96 -19.17 -6.72
N TRP A 146 10.04 -19.94 -6.56
CA TRP A 146 10.52 -20.35 -5.24
C TRP A 146 11.07 -19.16 -4.42
N ILE A 147 11.63 -18.11 -5.06
CA ILE A 147 12.08 -16.90 -4.37
C ILE A 147 10.88 -16.07 -3.95
N VAL A 148 9.90 -15.89 -4.83
CA VAL A 148 8.64 -15.18 -4.50
C VAL A 148 7.93 -15.87 -3.34
N ASP A 149 7.92 -17.20 -3.32
CA ASP A 149 7.34 -18.00 -2.23
C ASP A 149 8.06 -17.79 -0.89
N LYS A 150 9.40 -17.65 -0.90
CA LYS A 150 10.17 -17.29 0.31
C LYS A 150 9.88 -15.86 0.78
N PHE A 151 9.80 -14.89 -0.11
CA PHE A 151 9.34 -13.54 0.26
C PHE A 151 7.93 -13.57 0.86
N ALA A 152 7.02 -14.41 0.35
CA ALA A 152 5.69 -14.55 0.92
C ALA A 152 5.74 -15.06 2.37
N GLU A 153 6.62 -15.99 2.69
CA GLU A 153 6.80 -16.49 4.06
C GLU A 153 7.39 -15.41 4.99
N ILE A 154 8.37 -14.63 4.50
CA ILE A 154 8.94 -13.50 5.23
C ILE A 154 7.84 -12.46 5.53
N MET A 155 7.06 -12.07 4.54
CA MET A 155 6.01 -11.06 4.72
C MET A 155 4.86 -11.55 5.61
N LYS A 156 4.58 -12.84 5.61
CA LYS A 156 3.65 -13.48 6.56
C LYS A 156 4.11 -13.27 8.02
N GLU A 157 5.39 -13.47 8.32
CA GLU A 157 5.91 -13.29 9.68
C GLU A 157 5.91 -11.82 10.11
N ILE A 158 6.25 -10.89 9.21
CA ILE A 158 6.16 -9.45 9.48
C ILE A 158 4.69 -9.04 9.68
N GLY A 159 3.78 -9.52 8.82
CA GLY A 159 2.34 -9.30 8.96
C GLY A 159 1.78 -9.83 10.29
N ARG A 160 2.27 -11.00 10.75
CA ARG A 160 1.94 -11.55 12.07
C ARG A 160 2.41 -10.64 13.20
N ALA A 161 3.66 -10.15 13.13
CA ALA A 161 4.20 -9.25 14.15
C ALA A 161 3.38 -7.95 14.24
N TYR A 162 3.00 -7.35 13.11
CA TYR A 162 2.12 -6.19 13.10
C TYR A 162 0.72 -6.50 13.64
N ASN A 163 0.17 -7.68 13.32
CA ASN A 163 -1.09 -8.14 13.88
C ASN A 163 -1.01 -8.28 15.41
N ASP A 164 0.08 -8.84 15.94
CA ASP A 164 0.32 -9.03 17.37
C ASP A 164 0.54 -7.71 18.12
N MET A 165 1.01 -6.67 17.43
CA MET A 165 1.04 -5.28 17.94
C MET A 165 -0.35 -4.66 18.08
N GLY A 166 -1.41 -5.29 17.55
CA GLY A 166 -2.78 -4.80 17.60
C GLY A 166 -3.17 -3.84 16.47
N ILE A 167 -2.42 -3.84 15.37
CA ILE A 167 -2.72 -3.03 14.18
C ILE A 167 -3.97 -3.61 13.48
N ASN A 168 -4.92 -2.74 13.12
CA ASN A 168 -6.25 -3.14 12.65
C ASN A 168 -6.31 -3.46 11.16
N ILE A 169 -5.65 -2.66 10.33
CA ILE A 169 -5.56 -2.87 8.88
C ILE A 169 -4.09 -3.08 8.53
N ILE A 170 -3.76 -4.18 7.85
CA ILE A 170 -2.42 -4.44 7.35
C ILE A 170 -2.52 -4.60 5.85
N SER A 171 -1.96 -3.62 5.12
CA SER A 171 -2.02 -3.53 3.67
C SER A 171 -0.76 -4.11 3.06
N MET A 172 -0.94 -5.04 2.13
CA MET A 172 0.13 -5.55 1.28
C MET A 172 0.15 -4.75 -0.02
N ASP A 173 1.22 -4.02 -0.28
CA ASP A 173 1.33 -3.15 -1.43
C ASP A 173 2.05 -3.89 -2.57
N GLU A 174 1.30 -4.16 -3.64
CA GLU A 174 1.71 -5.00 -4.78
C GLU A 174 1.54 -4.28 -6.13
N PRO A 175 2.19 -3.13 -6.34
CA PRO A 175 2.07 -2.39 -7.60
C PRO A 175 2.46 -3.23 -8.82
N ILE A 176 3.40 -4.15 -8.69
CA ILE A 176 3.87 -4.99 -9.81
C ILE A 176 2.78 -5.91 -10.38
N LEU A 177 1.76 -6.27 -9.59
CA LEU A 177 0.67 -7.10 -10.08
C LEU A 177 -0.12 -6.44 -11.22
N GLY A 178 -0.20 -5.11 -11.24
CA GLY A 178 -0.80 -4.37 -12.35
C GLY A 178 -0.07 -4.57 -13.69
N LEU A 179 1.24 -4.84 -13.64
CA LEU A 179 2.07 -5.17 -14.81
C LEU A 179 2.05 -6.67 -15.14
N LEU A 180 2.08 -7.53 -14.11
CA LEU A 180 2.15 -8.97 -14.28
C LEU A 180 0.85 -9.58 -14.81
N VAL A 181 -0.32 -9.01 -14.42
CA VAL A 181 -1.64 -9.56 -14.68
C VAL A 181 -2.46 -8.61 -15.55
N GLY A 182 -2.33 -8.76 -16.86
CA GLY A 182 -3.07 -8.01 -17.87
C GLY A 182 -4.06 -8.90 -18.65
N ARG A 183 -3.86 -9.00 -19.97
CA ARG A 183 -4.57 -9.97 -20.83
C ARG A 183 -4.03 -11.39 -20.66
N LYS A 184 -2.83 -11.54 -20.15
CA LYS A 184 -2.14 -12.77 -19.78
C LYS A 184 -1.33 -12.52 -18.51
N ILE A 185 -0.93 -13.59 -17.85
CA ILE A 185 -0.02 -13.55 -16.70
C ILE A 185 1.41 -13.80 -17.19
N PHE A 186 2.36 -13.04 -16.64
CA PHE A 186 3.78 -13.24 -16.88
C PHE A 186 4.42 -14.04 -15.74
N PHE A 187 5.39 -14.88 -16.05
CA PHE A 187 6.24 -15.69 -15.15
C PHE A 187 5.51 -16.74 -14.31
N HIS A 188 4.32 -16.49 -13.85
CA HIS A 188 3.57 -17.33 -12.90
C HIS A 188 2.25 -17.80 -13.46
N THR A 189 1.58 -18.71 -12.74
CA THR A 189 0.20 -19.11 -12.99
C THR A 189 -0.75 -18.35 -12.06
N GLU A 190 -2.03 -18.28 -12.43
CA GLU A 190 -3.09 -17.72 -11.56
C GLU A 190 -3.10 -18.38 -10.18
N ASP A 191 -3.09 -19.71 -10.16
CA ASP A 191 -3.09 -20.51 -8.92
C ASP A 191 -1.87 -20.20 -8.02
N PHE A 192 -0.69 -20.00 -8.62
CA PHE A 192 0.49 -19.61 -7.87
C PHE A 192 0.32 -18.22 -7.23
N ILE A 193 -0.20 -17.24 -7.99
CA ILE A 193 -0.43 -15.87 -7.46
C ILE A 193 -1.39 -15.90 -6.28
N ILE A 194 -2.54 -16.60 -6.41
CA ILE A 194 -3.52 -16.73 -5.33
C ILE A 194 -2.90 -17.37 -4.09
N LYS A 195 -2.20 -18.50 -4.24
CA LYS A 195 -1.56 -19.21 -3.12
C LYS A 195 -0.50 -18.38 -2.43
N THR A 196 0.31 -17.67 -3.21
CA THR A 196 1.39 -16.80 -2.69
C THR A 196 0.82 -15.62 -1.90
N LEU A 197 -0.19 -14.94 -2.44
CA LEU A 197 -0.87 -13.84 -1.72
C LEU A 197 -1.53 -14.37 -0.44
N ASN A 198 -2.27 -15.48 -0.49
CA ASN A 198 -2.88 -16.06 0.70
C ASN A 198 -1.84 -16.50 1.75
N LYS A 199 -0.69 -17.05 1.31
CA LYS A 199 0.42 -17.35 2.22
C LYS A 199 0.90 -16.09 2.93
N ALA A 200 1.22 -15.02 2.19
CA ALA A 200 1.70 -13.77 2.77
C ALA A 200 0.66 -13.12 3.71
N LEU A 201 -0.62 -13.17 3.36
CA LEU A 201 -1.72 -12.63 4.18
C LEU A 201 -2.06 -13.50 5.40
N SER A 202 -1.65 -14.77 5.46
CA SER A 202 -2.08 -15.73 6.51
C SER A 202 -1.60 -15.37 7.92
N GLY A 203 -0.59 -14.48 8.05
CA GLY A 203 -0.18 -13.90 9.34
C GLY A 203 -1.15 -12.85 9.90
N ILE A 204 -2.03 -12.30 9.06
CA ILE A 204 -2.91 -11.17 9.39
C ILE A 204 -4.28 -11.73 9.77
N LYS A 205 -4.69 -11.53 11.03
CA LYS A 205 -5.97 -12.01 11.60
C LYS A 205 -7.05 -10.92 11.65
N THR A 206 -6.64 -9.65 11.49
CA THR A 206 -7.51 -8.48 11.53
C THR A 206 -8.11 -8.19 10.15
N MET A 207 -7.75 -7.10 9.50
CA MET A 207 -8.23 -6.75 8.16
C MET A 207 -7.08 -6.74 7.15
N PRO A 208 -6.80 -7.85 6.45
CA PRO A 208 -5.82 -7.88 5.38
C PRO A 208 -6.31 -7.02 4.20
N SER A 209 -5.45 -6.11 3.76
CA SER A 209 -5.68 -5.24 2.61
C SER A 209 -4.65 -5.51 1.52
N ILE A 210 -4.97 -5.24 0.26
CA ILE A 210 -4.01 -5.24 -0.83
C ILE A 210 -4.12 -3.95 -1.63
N HIS A 211 -3.00 -3.22 -1.76
CA HIS A 211 -2.92 -2.03 -2.61
C HIS A 211 -2.24 -2.35 -3.93
N VAL A 212 -2.93 -2.08 -5.02
CA VAL A 212 -2.38 -2.14 -6.39
C VAL A 212 -2.63 -0.81 -7.07
N CYS A 213 -1.54 -0.12 -7.42
CA CYS A 213 -1.59 1.18 -8.11
C CYS A 213 -2.06 1.05 -9.56
N GLY A 214 -2.54 2.17 -10.12
CA GLY A 214 -2.85 2.32 -11.51
C GLY A 214 -4.13 1.59 -11.96
N ARG A 215 -4.11 1.14 -13.21
CA ARG A 215 -5.26 0.49 -13.84
C ARG A 215 -5.33 -0.99 -13.47
N ILE A 216 -6.47 -1.40 -12.95
CA ILE A 216 -6.77 -2.81 -12.65
C ILE A 216 -7.40 -3.49 -13.87
N SER A 217 -6.87 -4.64 -14.28
CA SER A 217 -7.52 -5.48 -15.29
C SER A 217 -8.67 -6.27 -14.67
N PRO A 218 -9.74 -6.61 -15.43
CA PRO A 218 -10.77 -7.54 -14.94
C PRO A 218 -10.18 -8.88 -14.47
N TYR A 219 -9.13 -9.34 -15.12
CA TYR A 219 -8.46 -10.61 -14.76
C TYR A 219 -7.77 -10.48 -13.38
N LEU A 220 -7.05 -9.39 -13.12
CA LEU A 220 -6.45 -9.16 -11.80
C LEU A 220 -7.53 -9.04 -10.71
N ARG A 221 -8.64 -8.32 -10.97
CA ARG A 221 -9.78 -8.29 -10.05
C ARG A 221 -10.26 -9.70 -9.71
N ASP A 222 -10.44 -10.57 -10.72
CA ASP A 222 -10.96 -11.94 -10.52
C ASP A 222 -10.00 -12.79 -9.67
N ILE A 223 -8.68 -12.60 -9.83
CA ILE A 223 -7.66 -13.21 -8.97
C ILE A 223 -7.80 -12.69 -7.54
N LEU A 224 -7.87 -11.37 -7.33
CA LEU A 224 -7.95 -10.77 -6.00
C LEU A 224 -9.25 -11.17 -5.27
N LEU A 225 -10.35 -11.36 -5.99
CA LEU A 225 -11.60 -11.84 -5.41
C LEU A 225 -11.47 -13.26 -4.81
N GLN A 226 -10.57 -14.09 -5.34
CA GLN A 226 -10.32 -15.45 -4.87
C GLN A 226 -9.30 -15.53 -3.71
N THR A 227 -8.68 -14.41 -3.33
CA THR A 227 -7.73 -14.35 -2.21
C THR A 227 -8.41 -14.09 -0.87
N ASP A 228 -7.68 -14.27 0.24
CA ASP A 228 -8.15 -13.99 1.61
C ASP A 228 -8.15 -12.49 1.96
N VAL A 229 -7.80 -11.61 1.02
CA VAL A 229 -7.85 -10.15 1.22
C VAL A 229 -9.26 -9.70 1.60
N LYS A 230 -9.36 -8.75 2.53
CA LYS A 230 -10.65 -8.14 2.94
C LYS A 230 -10.87 -6.77 2.31
N ILE A 231 -9.81 -6.01 2.09
CA ILE A 231 -9.89 -4.67 1.50
C ILE A 231 -9.09 -4.66 0.19
N MET A 232 -9.77 -4.50 -0.92
CA MET A 232 -9.16 -4.25 -2.23
C MET A 232 -8.96 -2.73 -2.39
N ASP A 233 -7.70 -2.30 -2.38
CA ASP A 233 -7.28 -0.91 -2.30
C ASP A 233 -6.69 -0.45 -3.64
N HIS A 234 -7.38 0.48 -4.34
CA HIS A 234 -6.99 0.88 -5.69
C HIS A 234 -7.16 2.38 -5.95
N GLU A 235 -6.47 2.86 -6.99
CA GLU A 235 -6.64 4.20 -7.53
C GLU A 235 -7.95 4.31 -8.32
N PHE A 236 -8.67 5.40 -8.13
CA PHE A 236 -9.86 5.72 -8.92
C PHE A 236 -9.78 7.14 -9.49
N ARG A 237 -9.18 8.07 -8.76
CA ARG A 237 -9.13 9.46 -9.20
C ARG A 237 -8.17 9.68 -10.37
N THR A 238 -7.04 8.98 -10.36
CA THR A 238 -6.07 8.96 -11.47
C THR A 238 -6.47 7.92 -12.53
N SER A 239 -7.10 6.83 -12.12
CA SER A 239 -7.46 5.70 -12.98
C SER A 239 -8.98 5.49 -13.01
N GLU A 240 -9.75 6.44 -13.55
CA GLU A 240 -11.22 6.38 -13.57
C GLU A 240 -11.81 5.17 -14.31
N VAL A 241 -11.01 4.50 -15.15
CA VAL A 241 -11.42 3.24 -15.78
C VAL A 241 -11.73 2.15 -14.75
N ASN A 242 -11.17 2.24 -13.56
CA ASN A 242 -11.40 1.28 -12.48
C ASN A 242 -12.87 1.28 -11.98
N PHE A 243 -13.63 2.37 -12.20
CA PHE A 243 -15.07 2.37 -11.97
C PHE A 243 -15.85 1.33 -12.79
N LYS A 244 -15.30 0.87 -13.92
CA LYS A 244 -15.91 -0.15 -14.78
C LYS A 244 -15.44 -1.58 -14.46
N VAL A 245 -14.45 -1.72 -13.56
CA VAL A 245 -13.84 -3.02 -13.25
C VAL A 245 -14.60 -3.73 -12.12
N PHE A 246 -15.07 -2.97 -11.13
CA PHE A 246 -15.75 -3.51 -9.96
C PHE A 246 -17.26 -3.32 -10.08
N GLU A 247 -18.00 -4.22 -9.47
CA GLU A 247 -19.45 -4.16 -9.30
C GLU A 247 -19.78 -4.43 -7.83
N LYS A 248 -20.91 -3.91 -7.35
CA LYS A 248 -21.41 -4.14 -5.98
C LYS A 248 -21.46 -5.63 -5.63
N LYS A 249 -21.95 -6.44 -6.58
CA LYS A 249 -22.05 -7.89 -6.43
C LYS A 249 -20.71 -8.57 -6.15
N HIS A 250 -19.62 -8.11 -6.81
CA HIS A 250 -18.28 -8.64 -6.55
C HIS A 250 -17.87 -8.49 -5.08
N LEU A 251 -18.26 -7.39 -4.45
CA LEU A 251 -17.92 -7.07 -3.06
C LEU A 251 -18.81 -7.84 -2.07
N GLU A 252 -20.11 -7.95 -2.38
CA GLU A 252 -21.10 -8.59 -1.51
C GLU A 252 -20.94 -10.11 -1.52
N ASP A 253 -20.81 -10.74 -2.70
CA ASP A 253 -20.67 -12.19 -2.85
C ASP A 253 -19.37 -12.73 -2.23
N ASN A 254 -18.32 -11.89 -2.15
CA ASN A 254 -17.00 -12.28 -1.64
C ASN A 254 -16.68 -11.66 -0.26
N ASP A 255 -17.63 -10.98 0.38
CA ASP A 255 -17.45 -10.29 1.67
C ASP A 255 -16.21 -9.39 1.71
N LYS A 256 -16.05 -8.52 0.71
CA LYS A 256 -14.91 -7.61 0.56
C LYS A 256 -15.30 -6.15 0.62
N TYR A 257 -14.36 -5.30 1.04
CA TYR A 257 -14.43 -3.86 0.89
C TYR A 257 -13.65 -3.41 -0.34
N LEU A 258 -14.05 -2.29 -0.90
CA LEU A 258 -13.31 -1.56 -1.93
C LEU A 258 -12.80 -0.24 -1.33
N ALA A 259 -11.47 -0.11 -1.18
CA ALA A 259 -10.86 1.14 -0.79
C ALA A 259 -10.64 1.98 -2.06
N MET A 260 -11.49 3.00 -2.19
CA MET A 260 -11.58 3.86 -3.37
C MET A 260 -10.71 5.10 -3.20
N GLY A 261 -9.69 5.26 -4.06
CA GLY A 261 -8.89 6.47 -4.15
C GLY A 261 -9.73 7.65 -4.63
N THR A 262 -9.72 8.75 -3.90
CA THR A 262 -10.58 9.91 -4.17
C THR A 262 -9.83 11.21 -4.39
N VAL A 263 -8.57 11.29 -3.99
CA VAL A 263 -7.67 12.41 -4.23
C VAL A 263 -6.42 11.97 -4.98
N GLN A 264 -6.01 12.75 -5.97
CA GLN A 264 -4.81 12.47 -6.76
C GLN A 264 -3.55 12.66 -5.94
N THR A 265 -2.58 11.78 -6.13
CA THR A 265 -1.25 11.85 -5.52
C THR A 265 -0.14 12.04 -6.54
N ASN A 266 -0.42 11.84 -7.82
CA ASN A 266 0.50 12.13 -8.91
C ASN A 266 0.16 13.52 -9.50
N LEU A 267 1.01 14.50 -9.22
CA LEU A 267 0.81 15.90 -9.58
C LEU A 267 1.99 16.39 -10.44
N SER A 268 1.70 17.37 -11.31
CA SER A 268 2.73 18.09 -12.05
C SER A 268 2.79 19.55 -11.60
N PRO A 269 3.99 20.13 -11.41
CA PRO A 269 4.12 21.54 -11.04
C PRO A 269 3.46 22.47 -12.06
N LYS A 270 2.77 23.50 -11.56
CA LYS A 270 2.15 24.54 -12.37
C LYS A 270 2.81 25.90 -12.01
N LYS A 271 3.21 26.65 -13.00
CA LYS A 271 3.87 27.96 -12.77
C LYS A 271 2.93 28.91 -12.00
N GLY A 272 3.41 29.44 -10.88
CA GLY A 272 2.70 30.41 -10.06
C GLY A 272 1.52 29.85 -9.26
N ALA A 273 1.32 28.52 -9.24
CA ALA A 273 0.27 27.88 -8.47
C ALA A 273 0.58 27.86 -6.96
N GLY A 274 -0.45 28.15 -6.15
CA GLY A 274 -0.43 27.96 -4.72
C GLY A 274 -0.91 26.54 -4.32
N ILE A 275 -0.90 26.24 -3.02
CA ILE A 275 -1.32 24.94 -2.50
C ILE A 275 -2.76 24.62 -2.93
N ASP A 276 -3.66 25.60 -2.89
CA ASP A 276 -5.09 25.40 -3.17
C ASP A 276 -5.37 25.01 -4.65
N ASP A 277 -4.45 25.31 -5.57
CA ASP A 277 -4.54 24.92 -6.98
C ASP A 277 -4.32 23.41 -7.22
N TYR A 278 -3.82 22.71 -6.22
CA TYR A 278 -3.56 21.27 -6.24
C TYR A 278 -4.56 20.45 -5.42
N VAL A 279 -5.42 21.12 -4.62
CA VAL A 279 -6.30 20.46 -3.65
C VAL A 279 -7.72 20.36 -4.19
N GLU A 280 -8.30 19.17 -4.22
CA GLU A 280 -9.69 18.96 -4.57
C GLU A 280 -10.62 19.65 -3.55
N LYS A 281 -11.66 20.33 -4.07
CA LYS A 281 -12.70 20.97 -3.23
C LYS A 281 -13.61 19.92 -2.57
N VAL A 282 -14.10 20.21 -1.38
CA VAL A 282 -14.97 19.31 -0.61
C VAL A 282 -16.22 18.89 -1.41
N ASP A 283 -16.91 19.85 -2.07
CA ASP A 283 -18.10 19.54 -2.86
C ASP A 283 -17.81 18.62 -4.06
N PHE A 284 -16.65 18.79 -4.71
CA PHE A 284 -16.22 17.87 -5.76
C PHE A 284 -16.03 16.45 -5.18
N LEU A 285 -15.35 16.32 -4.04
CA LEU A 285 -15.09 15.05 -3.38
C LEU A 285 -16.39 14.39 -2.89
N LYS A 286 -17.36 15.17 -2.38
CA LYS A 286 -18.69 14.65 -2.03
C LYS A 286 -19.37 13.98 -3.22
N ASN A 287 -19.44 14.67 -4.34
CA ASN A 287 -20.04 14.13 -5.56
C ASN A 287 -19.29 12.88 -6.04
N TYR A 288 -17.96 12.89 -5.95
CA TYR A 288 -17.12 11.77 -6.36
C TYR A 288 -17.33 10.54 -5.47
N ILE A 289 -17.40 10.73 -4.14
CA ILE A 289 -17.69 9.66 -3.17
C ILE A 289 -19.12 9.15 -3.33
N THR A 290 -20.10 10.03 -3.55
CA THR A 290 -21.50 9.65 -3.82
C THR A 290 -21.61 8.73 -5.03
N ARG A 291 -20.89 9.04 -6.13
CA ARG A 291 -20.80 8.12 -7.28
C ARG A 291 -20.31 6.72 -6.88
N GLY A 292 -19.32 6.63 -6.01
CA GLY A 292 -18.84 5.35 -5.48
C GLY A 292 -19.91 4.64 -4.63
N ILE A 293 -20.62 5.37 -3.77
CA ILE A 293 -21.73 4.85 -2.96
C ILE A 293 -22.83 4.26 -3.85
N ASP A 294 -23.23 4.98 -4.91
CA ASP A 294 -24.26 4.54 -5.84
C ASP A 294 -23.87 3.25 -6.59
N LEU A 295 -22.59 3.14 -6.96
CA LEU A 295 -22.09 1.98 -7.71
C LEU A 295 -21.83 0.75 -6.84
N TYR A 296 -21.32 0.92 -5.63
CA TYR A 296 -20.76 -0.16 -4.83
C TYR A 296 -21.49 -0.42 -3.50
N GLY A 297 -22.34 0.52 -3.09
CA GLY A 297 -22.99 0.49 -1.76
C GLY A 297 -22.11 1.10 -0.68
N LYS A 298 -22.72 1.90 0.20
CA LYS A 298 -22.03 2.62 1.29
C LYS A 298 -21.24 1.69 2.20
N ASP A 299 -21.82 0.55 2.56
CA ASP A 299 -21.22 -0.39 3.51
C ASP A 299 -20.03 -1.20 2.95
N ASN A 300 -19.79 -1.12 1.65
CA ASN A 300 -18.68 -1.79 0.98
C ASN A 300 -17.48 -0.88 0.73
N LEU A 301 -17.58 0.44 1.02
CA LEU A 301 -16.55 1.42 0.67
C LEU A 301 -15.67 1.83 1.84
N VAL A 302 -14.39 1.97 1.53
CA VAL A 302 -13.37 2.68 2.30
C VAL A 302 -12.88 3.85 1.46
N ILE A 303 -12.72 5.02 2.06
CA ILE A 303 -12.31 6.25 1.36
C ILE A 303 -10.86 6.58 1.70
N LYS A 304 -10.05 6.80 0.65
CA LYS A 304 -8.62 7.06 0.79
C LYS A 304 -8.05 7.94 -0.34
N SER A 305 -6.76 8.28 -0.26
CA SER A 305 -6.00 8.82 -1.40
C SER A 305 -5.72 7.75 -2.45
N ASP A 306 -5.52 8.13 -3.71
CA ASP A 306 -5.18 7.16 -4.79
C ASP A 306 -3.97 6.29 -4.43
N CYS A 307 -2.89 6.93 -3.98
CA CYS A 307 -1.65 6.30 -3.57
C CYS A 307 -1.06 7.07 -2.37
N GLY A 308 0.19 6.81 -2.01
CA GLY A 308 0.97 7.64 -1.11
C GLY A 308 1.43 8.95 -1.75
N PHE A 309 1.85 9.90 -0.95
CA PHE A 309 2.30 11.21 -1.40
C PHE A 309 3.83 11.35 -1.52
N GLY A 310 4.59 10.32 -1.17
CA GLY A 310 6.06 10.36 -1.12
C GLY A 310 6.72 10.88 -2.39
N ALA A 311 6.16 10.54 -3.57
CA ALA A 311 6.68 11.01 -4.87
C ALA A 311 6.66 12.54 -5.02
N LEU A 312 5.79 13.26 -4.31
CA LEU A 312 5.71 14.73 -4.37
C LEU A 312 6.98 15.41 -3.85
N LYS A 313 7.78 14.74 -3.01
CA LYS A 313 9.08 15.21 -2.55
C LYS A 313 10.05 15.48 -3.72
N LYS A 314 10.00 14.65 -4.77
CA LYS A 314 10.81 14.82 -5.98
C LYS A 314 10.14 15.73 -7.02
N THR A 315 8.84 15.98 -6.85
CA THR A 315 8.05 16.79 -7.80
C THR A 315 8.13 18.29 -7.51
N PHE A 316 8.18 18.67 -6.24
CA PHE A 316 8.22 20.05 -5.80
C PHE A 316 9.57 20.40 -5.15
N GLU A 317 10.02 21.65 -5.29
CA GLU A 317 11.29 22.13 -4.72
C GLU A 317 11.25 22.18 -3.18
N SER A 318 10.06 22.37 -2.59
CA SER A 318 9.87 22.46 -1.15
C SER A 318 9.12 21.24 -0.61
N GLU A 319 9.77 20.48 0.29
CA GLU A 319 9.12 19.38 1.03
C GLU A 319 7.91 19.88 1.82
N GLU A 320 8.01 21.06 2.45
CA GLU A 320 6.90 21.64 3.21
C GLU A 320 5.71 21.99 2.31
N PHE A 321 5.95 22.53 1.12
CA PHE A 321 4.88 22.79 0.15
C PHE A 321 4.18 21.49 -0.29
N ALA A 322 4.96 20.45 -0.62
CA ALA A 322 4.45 19.14 -0.97
C ALA A 322 3.65 18.51 0.19
N TYR A 323 4.15 18.62 1.40
CA TYR A 323 3.49 18.11 2.60
C TYR A 323 2.15 18.80 2.88
N GLN A 324 2.12 20.13 2.78
CA GLN A 324 0.88 20.89 2.97
C GLN A 324 -0.18 20.54 1.91
N ILE A 325 0.22 20.27 0.67
CA ILE A 325 -0.70 19.74 -0.35
C ILE A 325 -1.27 18.41 0.11
N ALA A 326 -0.44 17.47 0.55
CA ALA A 326 -0.87 16.14 0.99
C ALA A 326 -1.87 16.22 2.15
N ILE A 327 -1.55 16.97 3.21
CA ILE A 327 -2.42 17.12 4.39
C ILE A 327 -3.75 17.80 4.04
N ARG A 328 -3.75 18.86 3.21
CA ARG A 328 -4.99 19.54 2.80
C ARG A 328 -5.88 18.66 1.94
N LYS A 329 -5.33 17.86 1.01
CA LYS A 329 -6.07 16.87 0.23
C LYS A 329 -6.75 15.85 1.13
N LEU A 330 -6.01 15.26 2.07
CA LEU A 330 -6.55 14.29 3.03
C LEU A 330 -7.61 14.94 3.94
N LYS A 331 -7.40 16.16 4.40
CA LYS A 331 -8.38 16.91 5.20
C LYS A 331 -9.70 17.11 4.44
N ASN A 332 -9.65 17.56 3.18
CA ASN A 332 -10.85 17.76 2.38
C ASN A 332 -11.57 16.43 2.09
N MET A 333 -10.82 15.35 1.87
CA MET A 333 -11.35 13.99 1.72
C MET A 333 -12.12 13.55 2.98
N VAL A 334 -11.54 13.76 4.16
CA VAL A 334 -12.19 13.44 5.45
C VAL A 334 -13.46 14.26 5.64
N LEU A 335 -13.41 15.58 5.38
CA LEU A 335 -14.57 16.47 5.49
C LEU A 335 -15.71 16.00 4.58
N ALA A 336 -15.42 15.75 3.30
CA ALA A 336 -16.40 15.25 2.34
C ALA A 336 -17.02 13.92 2.77
N THR A 337 -16.21 13.00 3.32
CA THR A 337 -16.68 11.70 3.80
C THR A 337 -17.58 11.84 5.03
N LYS A 338 -17.25 12.72 5.97
CA LYS A 338 -18.04 12.97 7.19
C LYS A 338 -19.45 13.46 6.88
N GLU A 339 -19.59 14.28 5.84
CA GLU A 339 -20.92 14.79 5.42
C GLU A 339 -21.79 13.72 4.74
N LEU A 340 -21.24 12.57 4.38
CA LEU A 340 -21.93 11.43 3.75
C LEU A 340 -22.19 10.26 4.70
N LYS A 341 -21.61 10.29 5.91
CA LYS A 341 -21.85 9.29 6.98
C LYS A 341 -23.22 9.48 7.60
#